data_2ac04ae70a09e365d11ddfea99c6cd26
#
_entry.id   2ac04ae70a09e365d11ddfea99c6cd26
#
_cell.length_a   1.000
_cell.length_b   1.000
_cell.length_c   1.000
_cell.angle_alpha   90.00
_cell.angle_beta   90.00
_cell.angle_gamma   90.00
#
_symmetry.space_group_name_H-M   'P 1'
#
loop_
_entity.id
_entity.type
_entity.pdbx_description
1 polymer ?
#
loop_
_entity_poly.entity_id
_entity_poly.type
_entity_poly.pdbx_seq_one_letter_code
_entity_poly.pdbx_strand_id
1 'polypeptide(L)'
;SDPNAFLVGNPLEVSGVSFEHVFGHIMWGLVAGIVSISFRYAILSGLFPIILDFDHWIQFLGIEMIPRMAHSITFGIIAVVIMMLIFDKKDLRLGANAIAAVFSHMSFDIFLGGSTKFPIFVPFTSENITFSGYDWIFFEFLSIAVIFVASIIFFRKQKNKNIN
;
A
#
# COMPACT_ATOMS: atom_id res chain seq x y z
N SER A 1 -2.49 15.61 12.99
CA SER A 1 -3.55 15.64 11.97
C SER A 1 -4.51 16.76 12.32
N ASP A 2 -4.86 17.59 11.36
CA ASP A 2 -5.92 18.56 11.53
C ASP A 2 -7.23 17.77 11.76
N PRO A 3 -7.87 17.87 12.93
CA PRO A 3 -9.15 17.20 13.18
C PRO A 3 -10.25 17.64 12.21
N ASN A 4 -10.05 18.75 11.52
CA ASN A 4 -10.96 19.26 10.50
C ASN A 4 -10.71 18.64 9.12
N ALA A 5 -9.64 17.88 8.91
CA ALA A 5 -9.35 17.21 7.64
C ALA A 5 -10.45 16.18 7.24
N PHE A 6 -11.35 15.83 8.17
CA PHE A 6 -12.48 14.93 7.95
C PHE A 6 -13.78 15.64 7.56
N LEU A 7 -13.83 16.96 7.61
CA LEU A 7 -15.03 17.75 7.35
C LEU A 7 -15.02 18.38 5.95
N VAL A 8 -14.37 17.76 5.00
CA VAL A 8 -14.38 18.24 3.61
C VAL A 8 -15.78 18.01 3.06
N GLY A 9 -16.51 19.09 2.79
CA GLY A 9 -17.90 19.04 2.30
C GLY A 9 -18.04 18.54 0.86
N ASN A 10 -16.93 18.52 0.09
CA ASN A 10 -16.90 18.09 -1.30
C ASN A 10 -16.00 16.86 -1.45
N PRO A 11 -16.55 15.69 -1.86
CA PRO A 11 -15.77 14.48 -2.08
C PRO A 11 -14.59 14.66 -3.07
N LEU A 12 -14.71 15.57 -4.00
CA LEU A 12 -13.68 15.83 -5.02
C LEU A 12 -12.48 16.66 -4.49
N GLU A 13 -12.64 17.25 -3.32
CA GLU A 13 -11.59 18.02 -2.63
C GLU A 13 -10.78 17.15 -1.64
N VAL A 14 -11.15 15.87 -1.49
CA VAL A 14 -10.40 14.94 -0.65
C VAL A 14 -9.05 14.67 -1.31
N SER A 15 -7.97 14.77 -0.52
CA SER A 15 -6.64 14.39 -0.99
C SER A 15 -6.64 12.94 -1.47
N GLY A 16 -5.92 12.64 -2.54
CA GLY A 16 -5.89 11.30 -3.12
C GLY A 16 -6.85 11.09 -4.30
N VAL A 17 -7.70 12.08 -4.64
CA VAL A 17 -8.66 11.99 -5.75
C VAL A 17 -8.17 12.73 -7.01
N SER A 18 -7.11 13.54 -6.93
CA SER A 18 -6.57 14.20 -8.12
C SER A 18 -5.97 13.19 -9.10
N PHE A 19 -6.03 13.51 -10.40
CA PHE A 19 -5.47 12.65 -11.44
C PHE A 19 -3.98 12.37 -11.22
N GLU A 20 -3.21 13.40 -10.84
CA GLU A 20 -1.78 13.28 -10.59
C GLU A 20 -1.50 12.35 -9.41
N HIS A 21 -2.32 12.42 -8.37
CA HIS A 21 -2.19 11.58 -7.18
C HIS A 21 -2.46 10.10 -7.52
N VAL A 22 -3.60 9.83 -8.15
CA VAL A 22 -3.95 8.46 -8.57
C VAL A 22 -2.94 7.89 -9.55
N PHE A 23 -2.54 8.68 -10.56
CA PHE A 23 -1.56 8.24 -11.55
C PHE A 23 -0.19 7.96 -10.91
N GLY A 24 0.23 8.82 -9.96
CA GLY A 24 1.47 8.62 -9.22
C GLY A 24 1.48 7.31 -8.43
N HIS A 25 0.41 6.99 -7.71
CA HIS A 25 0.28 5.71 -7.01
C HIS A 25 0.37 4.51 -7.96
N ILE A 26 -0.29 4.58 -9.13
CA ILE A 26 -0.18 3.55 -10.15
C ILE A 26 1.27 3.38 -10.58
N MET A 27 1.94 4.45 -10.92
CA MET A 27 3.32 4.40 -11.43
C MET A 27 4.28 3.86 -10.39
N TRP A 28 4.19 4.32 -9.13
CA TRP A 28 5.01 3.81 -8.03
C TRP A 28 4.79 2.30 -7.82
N GLY A 29 3.55 1.89 -7.71
CA GLY A 29 3.22 0.47 -7.56
C GLY A 29 3.68 -0.38 -8.74
N LEU A 30 3.57 0.10 -9.99
CA LEU A 30 4.08 -0.60 -11.16
C LEU A 30 5.60 -0.77 -11.11
N VAL A 31 6.34 0.26 -10.70
CA VAL A 31 7.81 0.19 -10.54
C VAL A 31 8.17 -0.89 -9.54
N ALA A 32 7.52 -0.93 -8.38
CA ALA A 32 7.73 -2.00 -7.41
C ALA A 32 7.34 -3.38 -7.97
N GLY A 33 6.26 -3.45 -8.75
CA GLY A 33 5.72 -4.69 -9.29
C GLY A 33 6.56 -5.35 -10.39
N ILE A 34 7.41 -4.60 -11.08
CA ILE A 34 8.27 -5.14 -12.17
C ILE A 34 9.13 -6.30 -11.68
N VAL A 35 9.63 -6.24 -10.44
CA VAL A 35 10.50 -7.28 -9.87
C VAL A 35 9.80 -8.62 -9.64
N SER A 36 8.47 -8.66 -9.76
CA SER A 36 7.70 -9.91 -9.71
C SER A 36 7.91 -10.82 -10.92
N ILE A 37 8.45 -10.26 -12.03
CA ILE A 37 8.63 -10.94 -13.32
C ILE A 37 7.29 -11.57 -13.79
N SER A 38 6.20 -10.88 -13.53
CA SER A 38 4.85 -11.32 -13.88
C SER A 38 3.96 -10.12 -14.19
N PHE A 39 3.41 -10.09 -15.39
CA PHE A 39 2.50 -9.03 -15.82
C PHE A 39 1.30 -8.87 -14.88
N ARG A 40 0.71 -9.99 -14.44
CA ARG A 40 -0.40 -9.98 -13.49
C ARG A 40 -0.02 -9.25 -12.20
N TYR A 41 1.12 -9.60 -11.60
CA TYR A 41 1.53 -9.00 -10.32
C TYR A 41 2.03 -7.57 -10.47
N ALA A 42 2.64 -7.22 -11.61
CA ALA A 42 2.99 -5.83 -11.89
C ALA A 42 1.73 -4.95 -11.93
N ILE A 43 0.67 -5.38 -12.63
CA ILE A 43 -0.60 -4.64 -12.66
C ILE A 43 -1.23 -4.55 -11.27
N LEU A 44 -1.27 -5.66 -10.52
CA LEU A 44 -1.84 -5.64 -9.16
C LEU A 44 -1.07 -4.69 -8.25
N SER A 45 0.27 -4.64 -8.34
CA SER A 45 1.09 -3.68 -7.59
C SER A 45 0.76 -2.23 -7.92
N GLY A 46 0.42 -1.93 -9.17
CA GLY A 46 0.01 -0.59 -9.59
C GLY A 46 -1.41 -0.22 -9.14
N LEU A 47 -2.33 -1.20 -9.06
CA LEU A 47 -3.73 -0.93 -8.72
C LEU A 47 -4.00 -0.94 -7.21
N PHE A 48 -3.35 -1.79 -6.43
CA PHE A 48 -3.61 -1.93 -5.00
C PHE A 48 -3.37 -0.64 -4.20
N PRO A 49 -2.34 0.19 -4.48
CA PRO A 49 -2.15 1.44 -3.76
C PRO A 49 -3.35 2.38 -3.83
N ILE A 50 -4.09 2.40 -4.94
CA ILE A 50 -5.27 3.24 -5.10
C ILE A 50 -6.38 2.86 -4.12
N ILE A 51 -6.49 1.56 -3.80
CA ILE A 51 -7.55 1.06 -2.91
C ILE A 51 -7.38 1.63 -1.50
N LEU A 52 -6.15 1.99 -1.10
CA LEU A 52 -5.88 2.54 0.22
C LEU A 52 -6.52 3.91 0.41
N ASP A 53 -6.62 4.71 -0.63
CA ASP A 53 -7.25 6.04 -0.58
C ASP A 53 -8.77 5.99 -0.36
N PHE A 54 -9.40 4.82 -0.50
CA PHE A 54 -10.81 4.67 -0.17
C PHE A 54 -11.10 4.89 1.32
N ASP A 55 -10.12 4.81 2.22
CA ASP A 55 -10.30 5.15 3.63
C ASP A 55 -10.68 6.62 3.83
N HIS A 56 -10.24 7.51 2.94
CA HIS A 56 -10.63 8.92 2.94
C HIS A 56 -12.13 9.12 2.67
N TRP A 57 -12.77 8.18 1.95
CA TRP A 57 -14.19 8.28 1.59
C TRP A 57 -15.13 7.78 2.69
N ILE A 58 -14.64 6.97 3.63
CA ILE A 58 -15.44 6.44 4.74
C ILE A 58 -15.94 7.58 5.63
N GLN A 59 -15.25 8.71 5.70
CA GLN A 59 -15.71 9.90 6.42
C GLN A 59 -17.11 10.37 5.98
N PHE A 60 -17.48 10.19 4.70
CA PHE A 60 -18.80 10.58 4.18
C PHE A 60 -19.92 9.66 4.66
N LEU A 61 -19.61 8.52 5.24
CA LEU A 61 -20.58 7.61 5.85
C LEU A 61 -20.89 7.99 7.31
N GLY A 62 -20.31 9.07 7.85
CA GLY A 62 -20.46 9.46 9.24
C GLY A 62 -19.84 8.50 10.24
N ILE A 63 -18.92 7.66 9.80
CA ILE A 63 -18.21 6.70 10.65
C ILE A 63 -16.96 7.38 11.19
N GLU A 64 -16.87 7.49 12.52
CA GLU A 64 -15.64 7.96 13.17
C GLU A 64 -14.52 6.93 12.95
N MET A 65 -13.46 7.37 12.29
CA MET A 65 -12.30 6.54 12.00
C MET A 65 -11.00 7.23 12.38
N ILE A 66 -9.99 6.41 12.65
CA ILE A 66 -8.64 6.92 12.77
C ILE A 66 -8.16 7.32 11.37
N PRO A 67 -7.75 8.59 11.19
CA PRO A 67 -7.28 9.10 9.91
C PRO A 67 -6.19 8.22 9.32
N ARG A 68 -6.28 7.93 8.01
CA ARG A 68 -5.28 7.17 7.27
C ARG A 68 -4.95 5.80 7.87
N MET A 69 -5.92 5.12 8.49
CA MET A 69 -5.69 3.80 9.08
C MET A 69 -5.20 2.77 8.05
N ALA A 70 -5.58 2.92 6.79
CA ALA A 70 -5.10 2.07 5.71
C ALA A 70 -3.59 2.22 5.44
N HIS A 71 -2.98 3.32 5.89
CA HIS A 71 -1.54 3.59 5.78
C HIS A 71 -0.76 3.03 6.98
N SER A 72 -1.25 1.96 7.61
CA SER A 72 -0.59 1.32 8.75
C SER A 72 -0.03 -0.06 8.38
N ILE A 73 1.02 -0.47 9.08
CA ILE A 73 1.58 -1.83 8.94
C ILE A 73 0.52 -2.88 9.30
N THR A 74 -0.27 -2.62 10.32
CA THR A 74 -1.36 -3.52 10.75
C THR A 74 -2.37 -3.75 9.63
N PHE A 75 -2.77 -2.68 8.94
CA PHE A 75 -3.66 -2.81 7.80
C PHE A 75 -3.01 -3.62 6.68
N GLY A 76 -1.72 -3.40 6.40
CA GLY A 76 -0.97 -4.19 5.43
C GLY A 76 -0.98 -5.69 5.77
N ILE A 77 -0.77 -6.05 7.04
CA ILE A 77 -0.83 -7.46 7.49
C ILE A 77 -2.24 -8.03 7.31
N ILE A 78 -3.27 -7.28 7.69
CA ILE A 78 -4.66 -7.70 7.50
C ILE A 78 -4.97 -7.90 6.01
N ALA A 79 -4.53 -6.98 5.15
CA ALA A 79 -4.70 -7.10 3.70
C ALA A 79 -4.01 -8.35 3.15
N VAL A 80 -2.79 -8.69 3.59
CA VAL A 80 -2.11 -9.95 3.25
C VAL A 80 -2.97 -11.15 3.59
N VAL A 81 -3.47 -11.22 4.82
CA VAL A 81 -4.28 -12.35 5.29
C VAL A 81 -5.56 -12.47 4.46
N ILE A 82 -6.28 -11.37 4.26
CA ILE A 82 -7.53 -11.35 3.51
C ILE A 82 -7.29 -11.77 2.06
N MET A 83 -6.31 -11.18 1.39
CA MET A 83 -6.00 -11.48 -0.01
C MET A 83 -5.62 -12.94 -0.22
N MET A 84 -4.78 -13.48 0.67
CA MET A 84 -4.40 -14.90 0.60
C MET A 84 -5.57 -15.83 0.91
N LEU A 85 -6.44 -15.51 1.87
CA LEU A 85 -7.58 -16.33 2.21
C LEU A 85 -8.62 -16.39 1.09
N ILE A 86 -8.87 -15.24 0.43
CA ILE A 86 -9.91 -15.14 -0.60
C ILE A 86 -9.45 -15.72 -1.94
N PHE A 87 -8.21 -15.43 -2.35
CA PHE A 87 -7.76 -15.73 -3.71
C PHE A 87 -6.88 -16.99 -3.81
N ASP A 88 -5.80 -17.05 -3.06
CA ASP A 88 -4.93 -18.24 -3.03
C ASP A 88 -4.03 -18.26 -1.78
N LYS A 89 -4.32 -19.18 -0.86
CA LYS A 89 -3.54 -19.35 0.39
C LYS A 89 -2.08 -19.73 0.18
N LYS A 90 -1.72 -20.22 -1.01
CA LYS A 90 -0.37 -20.71 -1.31
C LYS A 90 0.45 -19.70 -2.11
N ASP A 91 -0.18 -18.70 -2.69
CA ASP A 91 0.51 -17.69 -3.51
C ASP A 91 1.04 -16.53 -2.65
N LEU A 92 2.26 -16.71 -2.16
CA LEU A 92 2.94 -15.69 -1.36
C LEU A 92 3.12 -14.35 -2.11
N ARG A 93 3.17 -14.37 -3.46
CA ARG A 93 3.32 -13.12 -4.23
C ARG A 93 2.08 -12.24 -4.11
N LEU A 94 0.90 -12.86 -3.98
CA LEU A 94 -0.33 -12.10 -3.78
C LEU A 94 -0.31 -11.34 -2.44
N GLY A 95 0.07 -12.03 -1.35
CA GLY A 95 0.25 -11.39 -0.05
C GLY A 95 1.34 -10.32 -0.06
N ALA A 96 2.46 -10.60 -0.74
CA ALA A 96 3.55 -9.64 -0.90
C ALA A 96 3.09 -8.36 -1.62
N ASN A 97 2.27 -8.48 -2.67
CA ASN A 97 1.69 -7.33 -3.36
C ASN A 97 0.76 -6.51 -2.46
N ALA A 98 -0.01 -7.16 -1.59
CA ALA A 98 -0.92 -6.47 -0.68
C ALA A 98 -0.16 -5.59 0.34
N ILE A 99 0.91 -6.11 0.96
CA ILE A 99 1.70 -5.30 1.90
C ILE A 99 2.60 -4.30 1.18
N ALA A 100 3.15 -4.66 0.02
CA ALA A 100 3.96 -3.77 -0.78
C ALA A 100 3.15 -2.54 -1.26
N ALA A 101 1.85 -2.70 -1.51
CA ALA A 101 0.98 -1.60 -1.85
C ALA A 101 0.94 -0.53 -0.74
N VAL A 102 0.91 -0.94 0.53
CA VAL A 102 0.96 0.02 1.66
C VAL A 102 2.27 0.80 1.65
N PHE A 103 3.40 0.11 1.47
CA PHE A 103 4.70 0.78 1.44
C PHE A 103 4.88 1.68 0.22
N SER A 104 4.48 1.23 -0.97
CA SER A 104 4.55 2.02 -2.20
C SER A 104 3.64 3.25 -2.14
N HIS A 105 2.44 3.10 -1.55
CA HIS A 105 1.52 4.20 -1.33
C HIS A 105 2.14 5.25 -0.40
N MET A 106 2.62 4.84 0.77
CA MET A 106 3.31 5.73 1.71
C MET A 106 4.53 6.41 1.08
N SER A 107 5.29 5.66 0.28
CA SER A 107 6.43 6.19 -0.47
C SER A 107 6.02 7.37 -1.34
N PHE A 108 4.99 7.19 -2.16
CA PHE A 108 4.52 8.25 -3.06
C PHE A 108 3.96 9.45 -2.31
N ASP A 109 3.19 9.24 -1.25
CA ASP A 109 2.66 10.31 -0.42
C ASP A 109 3.76 11.18 0.20
N ILE A 110 4.85 10.57 0.68
CA ILE A 110 6.01 11.29 1.21
C ILE A 110 6.71 12.05 0.08
N PHE A 111 6.90 11.41 -1.07
CA PHE A 111 7.53 12.03 -2.24
C PHE A 111 6.77 13.27 -2.71
N LEU A 112 5.44 13.14 -2.86
CA LEU A 112 4.59 14.22 -3.37
C LEU A 112 4.44 15.36 -2.34
N GLY A 113 4.18 14.99 -1.08
CA GLY A 113 3.92 15.95 -0.01
C GLY A 113 5.18 16.54 0.64
N GLY A 114 6.35 15.98 0.37
CA GLY A 114 7.62 16.36 1.01
C GLY A 114 7.72 16.04 2.50
N SER A 115 6.59 15.98 3.20
CA SER A 115 6.45 15.54 4.59
C SER A 115 5.03 15.07 4.84
N THR A 116 4.90 13.88 5.39
CA THR A 116 3.58 13.24 5.65
C THR A 116 3.58 12.53 7.00
N LYS A 117 2.41 12.49 7.65
CA LYS A 117 2.22 11.80 8.93
C LYS A 117 1.37 10.56 8.73
N PHE A 118 1.82 9.42 9.25
CA PHE A 118 1.09 8.16 9.19
C PHE A 118 0.92 7.52 10.56
N PRO A 119 -0.25 6.94 10.85
CA PRO A 119 -0.51 6.17 12.06
C PRO A 119 -0.03 4.72 11.90
N ILE A 120 1.29 4.52 11.84
CA ILE A 120 1.95 3.25 11.46
C ILE A 120 1.47 2.05 12.27
N PHE A 121 1.17 2.26 13.56
CA PHE A 121 0.86 1.20 14.51
C PHE A 121 -0.61 1.16 14.95
N VAL A 122 -1.52 1.77 14.20
CA VAL A 122 -2.96 1.62 14.45
C VAL A 122 -3.34 0.14 14.33
N PRO A 123 -4.19 -0.41 15.23
CA PRO A 123 -4.94 0.23 16.32
C PRO A 123 -4.22 0.26 17.67
N PHE A 124 -2.98 -0.20 17.76
CA PHE A 124 -2.25 -0.31 19.04
C PHE A 124 -1.90 1.07 19.64
N THR A 125 -1.65 2.03 18.76
CA THR A 125 -1.47 3.45 19.13
C THR A 125 -2.02 4.34 18.02
N SER A 126 -2.58 5.49 18.41
CA SER A 126 -3.04 6.52 17.47
C SER A 126 -1.94 7.55 17.14
N GLU A 127 -0.72 7.33 17.63
CA GLU A 127 0.39 8.24 17.35
C GLU A 127 0.74 8.26 15.88
N ASN A 128 0.89 9.47 15.35
CA ASN A 128 1.35 9.69 13.99
C ASN A 128 2.86 9.88 13.97
N ILE A 129 3.55 9.12 13.13
CA ILE A 129 4.97 9.27 12.86
C ILE A 129 5.12 10.14 11.62
N THR A 130 5.96 11.18 11.70
CA THR A 130 6.25 12.07 10.58
C THR A 130 7.41 11.50 9.76
N PHE A 131 7.19 11.39 8.46
CA PHE A 131 8.20 11.03 7.48
C PHE A 131 8.41 12.20 6.51
N SER A 132 9.64 12.42 6.06
CA SER A 132 9.97 13.56 5.20
C SER A 132 11.25 13.34 4.40
N GLY A 133 11.50 14.23 3.44
CA GLY A 133 12.72 14.20 2.64
C GLY A 133 12.87 12.89 1.86
N TYR A 134 13.94 12.13 2.14
CA TYR A 134 14.28 10.90 1.42
C TYR A 134 13.67 9.63 2.03
N ASP A 135 12.81 9.72 3.05
CA ASP A 135 12.17 8.55 3.68
C ASP A 135 11.32 7.76 2.67
N TRP A 136 10.83 8.39 1.60
CA TRP A 136 10.13 7.72 0.52
C TRP A 136 10.96 6.62 -0.15
N ILE A 137 12.29 6.79 -0.25
CA ILE A 137 13.19 5.79 -0.83
C ILE A 137 13.18 4.51 0.02
N PHE A 138 13.16 4.67 1.35
CA PHE A 138 13.10 3.53 2.27
C PHE A 138 11.82 2.73 2.08
N PHE A 139 10.66 3.39 1.99
CA PHE A 139 9.38 2.72 1.80
C PHE A 139 9.27 2.05 0.43
N GLU A 140 9.75 2.71 -0.63
CA GLU A 140 9.77 2.10 -1.96
C GLU A 140 10.71 0.90 -2.03
N PHE A 141 11.86 1.00 -1.39
CA PHE A 141 12.78 -0.14 -1.27
C PHE A 141 12.13 -1.32 -0.54
N LEU A 142 11.40 -1.09 0.55
CA LEU A 142 10.65 -2.14 1.26
C LEU A 142 9.60 -2.78 0.34
N SER A 143 8.86 -2.00 -0.42
CA SER A 143 7.87 -2.48 -1.39
C SER A 143 8.52 -3.43 -2.40
N ILE A 144 9.59 -2.99 -3.03
CA ILE A 144 10.36 -3.77 -4.01
C ILE A 144 10.92 -5.06 -3.37
N ALA A 145 11.53 -4.94 -2.19
CA ALA A 145 12.17 -6.07 -1.50
C ALA A 145 11.17 -7.18 -1.15
N VAL A 146 9.99 -6.82 -0.66
CA VAL A 146 8.95 -7.80 -0.30
C VAL A 146 8.48 -8.58 -1.53
N ILE A 147 8.19 -7.90 -2.64
CA ILE A 147 7.77 -8.56 -3.89
C ILE A 147 8.90 -9.43 -4.45
N PHE A 148 10.12 -8.95 -4.43
CA PHE A 148 11.30 -9.67 -4.92
C PHE A 148 11.53 -10.96 -4.15
N VAL A 149 11.52 -10.90 -2.82
CA VAL A 149 11.71 -12.08 -1.96
C VAL A 149 10.62 -13.12 -2.20
N ALA A 150 9.33 -12.69 -2.26
CA ALA A 150 8.22 -13.59 -2.53
C ALA A 150 8.34 -14.25 -3.92
N SER A 151 8.81 -13.51 -4.91
CA SER A 151 9.02 -14.02 -6.27
C SER A 151 10.16 -15.06 -6.31
N ILE A 152 11.28 -14.81 -5.63
CA ILE A 152 12.36 -15.80 -5.50
C ILE A 152 11.85 -17.09 -4.86
N ILE A 153 11.12 -16.99 -3.75
CA ILE A 153 10.56 -18.17 -3.06
C ILE A 153 9.65 -18.95 -4.01
N PHE A 154 8.81 -18.25 -4.77
CA PHE A 154 7.92 -18.88 -5.72
C PHE A 154 8.69 -19.64 -6.82
N PHE A 155 9.66 -19.01 -7.47
CA PHE A 155 10.44 -19.66 -8.54
C PHE A 155 11.27 -20.84 -8.03
N ARG A 156 11.83 -20.74 -6.83
CA ARG A 156 12.55 -21.87 -6.20
C ARG A 156 11.64 -23.06 -5.97
N LYS A 157 10.40 -22.82 -5.48
CA LYS A 157 9.42 -23.89 -5.28
C LYS A 157 9.00 -24.54 -6.59
N GLN A 158 8.83 -23.76 -7.67
CA GLN A 158 8.51 -24.31 -8.99
C GLN A 158 9.65 -25.18 -9.53
N LYS A 159 10.89 -24.70 -9.44
CA LYS A 159 12.05 -25.47 -9.90
C LYS A 159 12.14 -26.83 -9.21
N ASN A 160 11.93 -26.88 -7.90
CA ASN A 160 12.01 -28.13 -7.14
C ASN A 160 10.87 -29.13 -7.50
N LYS A 161 9.70 -28.63 -7.91
CA LYS A 161 8.61 -29.51 -8.37
C LYS A 161 8.85 -30.13 -9.74
N ASN A 162 9.65 -29.52 -10.58
CA ASN A 162 9.96 -30.01 -11.93
C ASN A 162 11.13 -31.01 -11.94
N ILE A 163 11.82 -31.19 -10.81
CA ILE A 163 12.95 -32.11 -10.66
C ILE A 163 12.52 -33.44 -10.03
N ASN A 164 11.40 -33.46 -9.31
CA ASN A 164 10.80 -34.63 -8.68
C ASN A 164 9.64 -35.17 -9.53
#